data_a788bbd28cf8db3be6177eba02433d1d
#
_entry.id   a788bbd28cf8db3be6177eba02433d1d
#
_cell.length_a   1.000
_cell.length_b   1.000
_cell.length_c   1.000
_cell.angle_alpha   90.00
_cell.angle_beta   90.00
_cell.angle_gamma   90.00
#
_symmetry.space_group_name_H-M   'P 1'
#
loop_
_entity.id
_entity.type
_entity.pdbx_description
1 polymer ?
#
loop_
_entity_poly.entity_id
_entity_poly.type
_entity_poly.pdbx_seq_one_letter_code
_entity_poly.pdbx_strand_id
1 'polypeptide(L)'
;MAINVKRDFRLDHFLIWGHGIRFLTGIMDTINESSDVDILAVEKKKIYDMNEFIERVYTKEWPSVPKEHTLSKTRFLLDSRIPNYAAIILVMNKNPQVRIQENKDPRFRMPESGTIKEIKTKIRERFDPNKGGRGLIPLIPGRHPDQHIVHASDFEEQVTGILEVFGMKEYDSWFAYWKNKYEPPCRTNVRVETVSLENVFLRLLNPDGGTHPFSIVDSPHYRFLKGESEPYEQYWERFMGIYLKEDHTPATFRALAQDFEYLRKPYTTSYVRVSKRGNKYFSIDGDHRLCILKEQGKEKIKVEVT
;
A
#
# COMPACT_ATOMS: atom_id res chain seq x y z
N MET A 1 32.15 9.08 1.40
CA MET A 1 31.58 7.83 0.84
C MET A 1 30.10 7.80 1.17
N ALA A 2 29.24 8.10 0.21
CA ALA A 2 27.80 7.98 0.40
C ALA A 2 27.45 6.49 0.30
N ILE A 3 26.98 5.91 1.39
CA ILE A 3 26.46 4.55 1.40
C ILE A 3 25.18 4.58 0.58
N ASN A 4 25.22 3.94 -0.59
CA ASN A 4 24.06 3.72 -1.44
C ASN A 4 23.14 2.72 -0.72
N VAL A 5 22.22 3.20 0.10
CA VAL A 5 21.14 2.39 0.66
C VAL A 5 20.13 2.20 -0.47
N LYS A 6 20.24 1.07 -1.15
CA LYS A 6 19.18 0.58 -2.06
C LYS A 6 17.91 0.49 -1.21
N ARG A 7 16.95 1.35 -1.44
CA ARG A 7 15.62 1.23 -0.81
C ARG A 7 14.92 0.06 -1.48
N ASP A 8 15.00 -1.10 -0.88
CA ASP A 8 14.27 -2.29 -1.32
C ASP A 8 12.80 -2.14 -0.92
N PHE A 9 12.03 -1.42 -1.74
CA PHE A 9 10.58 -1.43 -1.60
C PHE A 9 10.07 -2.86 -1.75
N ARG A 10 9.15 -3.24 -0.86
CA ARG A 10 8.57 -4.57 -0.83
C ARG A 10 7.05 -4.47 -0.74
N LEU A 11 6.37 -5.35 -1.47
CA LEU A 11 4.94 -5.55 -1.29
C LEU A 11 4.74 -6.51 -0.12
N ASP A 12 3.94 -6.10 0.84
CA ASP A 12 3.59 -6.89 2.01
C ASP A 12 2.08 -6.87 2.24
N HIS A 13 1.56 -7.73 3.12
CA HIS A 13 0.15 -7.71 3.47
C HIS A 13 -0.09 -7.97 4.95
N PHE A 14 -1.24 -7.52 5.43
CA PHE A 14 -1.86 -7.96 6.67
C PHE A 14 -3.19 -8.65 6.33
N LEU A 15 -3.37 -9.86 6.79
CA LEU A 15 -4.61 -10.61 6.66
C LEU A 15 -5.34 -10.55 8.00
N ILE A 16 -6.50 -9.92 7.99
CA ILE A 16 -7.36 -9.73 9.17
C ILE A 16 -8.54 -10.67 9.05
N TRP A 17 -8.84 -11.40 10.11
CA TRP A 17 -9.94 -12.36 10.14
C TRP A 17 -10.65 -12.44 11.49
N GLY A 18 -11.74 -13.16 11.49
CA GLY A 18 -12.50 -13.40 12.71
C GLY A 18 -12.91 -12.09 13.40
N HIS A 19 -12.68 -12.01 14.69
CA HIS A 19 -13.01 -10.83 15.48
C HIS A 19 -12.21 -9.58 15.07
N GLY A 20 -11.04 -9.75 14.45
CA GLY A 20 -10.22 -8.64 13.96
C GLY A 20 -10.95 -7.74 12.96
N ILE A 21 -11.91 -8.29 12.21
CA ILE A 21 -12.72 -7.52 11.24
C ILE A 21 -13.47 -6.35 11.90
N ARG A 22 -13.85 -6.47 13.17
CA ARG A 22 -14.52 -5.40 13.93
C ARG A 22 -13.60 -4.21 14.22
N PHE A 23 -12.30 -4.44 14.17
CA PHE A 23 -11.28 -3.45 14.48
C PHE A 23 -10.53 -2.98 13.22
N LEU A 24 -11.06 -3.26 12.02
CA LEU A 24 -10.36 -3.03 10.76
C LEU A 24 -9.86 -1.58 10.63
N THR A 25 -10.70 -0.60 10.94
CA THR A 25 -10.33 0.82 10.93
C THR A 25 -9.17 1.11 11.90
N GLY A 26 -9.28 0.72 13.17
CA GLY A 26 -8.21 0.92 14.14
C GLY A 26 -6.92 0.16 13.82
N ILE A 27 -7.02 -0.97 13.10
CA ILE A 27 -5.87 -1.70 12.59
C ILE A 27 -5.20 -0.89 11.46
N MET A 28 -5.98 -0.32 10.54
CA MET A 28 -5.46 0.55 9.50
C MET A 28 -4.78 1.79 10.08
N ASP A 29 -5.39 2.42 11.10
CA ASP A 29 -4.79 3.54 11.82
C ASP A 29 -3.44 3.14 12.44
N THR A 30 -3.36 1.94 13.02
CA THR A 30 -2.10 1.41 13.59
C THR A 30 -1.02 1.19 12.52
N ILE A 31 -1.40 0.75 11.32
CA ILE A 31 -0.48 0.61 10.19
C ILE A 31 -0.01 2.00 9.73
N ASN A 32 -0.91 2.96 9.64
CA ASN A 32 -0.62 4.33 9.21
C ASN A 32 0.25 5.13 10.21
N GLU A 33 0.39 4.67 11.45
CA GLU A 33 1.36 5.24 12.40
C GLU A 33 2.82 5.07 11.94
N SER A 34 3.07 4.11 11.03
CA SER A 34 4.41 3.87 10.49
C SER A 34 4.63 4.66 9.22
N SER A 35 5.61 5.56 9.22
CA SER A 35 6.05 6.26 8.01
C SER A 35 6.70 5.35 6.97
N ASP A 36 7.05 4.12 7.35
CA ASP A 36 7.74 3.15 6.50
C ASP A 36 6.78 2.30 5.65
N VAL A 37 5.48 2.43 5.87
CA VAL A 37 4.47 1.60 5.22
C VAL A 37 3.34 2.47 4.68
N ASP A 38 2.96 2.24 3.42
CA ASP A 38 1.78 2.85 2.81
C ASP A 38 0.72 1.77 2.54
N ILE A 39 -0.53 2.00 2.94
CA ILE A 39 -1.64 1.13 2.57
C ILE A 39 -1.97 1.37 1.09
N LEU A 40 -1.97 0.31 0.30
CA LEU A 40 -2.26 0.35 -1.13
C LEU A 40 -3.69 -0.02 -1.45
N ALA A 41 -4.19 -1.05 -0.78
CA ALA A 41 -5.54 -1.56 -0.99
C ALA A 41 -6.06 -2.27 0.26
N VAL A 42 -7.37 -2.25 0.43
CA VAL A 42 -8.07 -3.03 1.45
C VAL A 42 -9.24 -3.73 0.79
N GLU A 43 -9.21 -5.07 0.79
CA GLU A 43 -10.28 -5.89 0.27
C GLU A 43 -10.88 -6.74 1.37
N LYS A 44 -12.22 -6.72 1.50
CA LYS A 44 -12.97 -7.51 2.49
C LYS A 44 -13.82 -8.54 1.78
N LYS A 45 -13.62 -9.80 2.10
CA LYS A 45 -14.29 -10.93 1.49
C LYS A 45 -15.08 -11.75 2.51
N LYS A 46 -16.30 -12.11 2.15
CA LYS A 46 -17.06 -13.12 2.88
C LYS A 46 -16.51 -14.50 2.53
N ILE A 47 -16.24 -15.30 3.55
CA ILE A 47 -15.69 -16.65 3.40
C ILE A 47 -16.82 -17.66 3.56
N TYR A 48 -17.08 -18.42 2.53
CA TYR A 48 -18.15 -19.45 2.52
C TYR A 48 -17.62 -20.82 2.99
N ASP A 49 -16.42 -21.19 2.54
CA ASP A 49 -15.70 -22.36 3.02
C ASP A 49 -14.42 -21.95 3.75
N MET A 50 -14.48 -21.99 5.08
CA MET A 50 -13.37 -21.57 5.93
C MET A 50 -12.22 -22.59 5.90
N ASN A 51 -12.50 -23.88 5.69
CA ASN A 51 -11.45 -24.89 5.59
C ASN A 51 -10.62 -24.66 4.34
N GLU A 52 -11.29 -24.58 3.18
CA GLU A 52 -10.62 -24.31 1.90
C GLU A 52 -9.85 -22.98 1.96
N PHE A 53 -10.45 -21.94 2.52
CA PHE A 53 -9.79 -20.65 2.65
C PHE A 53 -8.49 -20.74 3.45
N ILE A 54 -8.52 -21.37 4.63
CA ILE A 54 -7.34 -21.50 5.50
C ILE A 54 -6.28 -22.38 4.83
N GLU A 55 -6.66 -23.49 4.20
CA GLU A 55 -5.71 -24.34 3.46
C GLU A 55 -5.03 -23.54 2.34
N ARG A 56 -5.78 -22.76 1.56
CA ARG A 56 -5.23 -21.95 0.48
C ARG A 56 -4.28 -20.86 1.00
N VAL A 57 -4.62 -20.19 2.09
CA VAL A 57 -3.77 -19.17 2.72
C VAL A 57 -2.44 -19.79 3.14
N TYR A 58 -2.48 -20.85 3.94
CA TYR A 58 -1.25 -21.42 4.46
C TYR A 58 -0.45 -22.24 3.44
N THR A 59 -1.11 -22.89 2.47
CA THR A 59 -0.40 -23.58 1.38
C THR A 59 0.40 -22.61 0.52
N LYS A 60 -0.17 -21.43 0.25
CA LYS A 60 0.52 -20.40 -0.54
C LYS A 60 1.64 -19.72 0.24
N GLU A 61 1.45 -19.52 1.53
CA GLU A 61 2.45 -18.87 2.39
C GLU A 61 3.55 -19.83 2.84
N TRP A 62 3.16 -21.08 3.09
CA TRP A 62 4.10 -22.06 3.65
C TRP A 62 3.67 -23.49 3.30
N PRO A 63 4.20 -24.04 2.20
CA PRO A 63 3.80 -25.37 1.71
C PRO A 63 4.00 -26.51 2.72
N SER A 64 4.85 -26.32 3.72
CA SER A 64 5.18 -27.32 4.75
C SER A 64 4.50 -27.06 6.10
N VAL A 65 3.46 -26.22 6.15
CA VAL A 65 2.71 -25.97 7.39
C VAL A 65 2.10 -27.27 7.93
N PRO A 66 2.33 -27.60 9.21
CA PRO A 66 1.73 -28.78 9.80
C PRO A 66 0.20 -28.72 9.75
N LYS A 67 -0.43 -29.86 9.43
CA LYS A 67 -1.90 -29.95 9.31
C LYS A 67 -2.62 -29.55 10.62
N GLU A 68 -2.03 -29.84 11.76
CA GLU A 68 -2.55 -29.46 13.07
C GLU A 68 -2.67 -27.94 13.22
N HIS A 69 -1.73 -27.19 12.66
CA HIS A 69 -1.76 -25.72 12.70
C HIS A 69 -2.93 -25.16 11.88
N THR A 70 -3.12 -25.66 10.67
CA THR A 70 -4.26 -25.24 9.81
C THR A 70 -5.59 -25.64 10.44
N LEU A 71 -5.71 -26.85 11.02
CA LEU A 71 -6.90 -27.29 11.75
C LEU A 71 -7.22 -26.43 12.97
N SER A 72 -6.20 -26.01 13.72
CA SER A 72 -6.38 -25.11 14.87
C SER A 72 -6.95 -23.76 14.41
N LYS A 73 -6.44 -23.19 13.33
CA LYS A 73 -6.96 -21.94 12.74
C LYS A 73 -8.37 -22.09 12.23
N THR A 74 -8.65 -23.16 11.51
CA THR A 74 -9.99 -23.44 10.99
C THR A 74 -11.02 -23.57 12.13
N ARG A 75 -10.73 -24.34 13.17
CA ARG A 75 -11.62 -24.48 14.34
C ARG A 75 -11.91 -23.15 15.01
N PHE A 76 -10.89 -22.29 15.12
CA PHE A 76 -11.06 -20.94 15.65
C PHE A 76 -12.01 -20.10 14.79
N LEU A 77 -11.86 -20.11 13.47
CA LEU A 77 -12.64 -19.28 12.56
C LEU A 77 -14.04 -19.84 12.25
N LEU A 78 -14.26 -21.14 12.50
CA LEU A 78 -15.58 -21.79 12.39
C LEU A 78 -16.50 -21.53 13.59
N ASP A 79 -16.01 -20.89 14.66
CA ASP A 79 -16.87 -20.51 15.77
C ASP A 79 -17.99 -19.58 15.27
N SER A 80 -19.24 -20.01 15.44
CA SER A 80 -20.43 -19.27 14.96
C SER A 80 -20.56 -17.85 15.53
N ARG A 81 -19.84 -17.55 16.61
CA ARG A 81 -19.77 -16.20 17.20
C ARG A 81 -18.76 -15.29 16.48
N ILE A 82 -17.99 -15.83 15.57
CA ILE A 82 -16.94 -15.12 14.83
C ILE A 82 -17.48 -14.72 13.44
N PRO A 83 -17.30 -13.47 13.01
CA PRO A 83 -17.67 -13.07 11.65
C PRO A 83 -16.92 -13.90 10.59
N ASN A 84 -17.65 -14.44 9.62
CA ASN A 84 -17.09 -15.22 8.52
C ASN A 84 -16.54 -14.32 7.38
N TYR A 85 -15.80 -13.29 7.76
CA TYR A 85 -15.14 -12.38 6.84
C TYR A 85 -13.63 -12.43 7.07
N ALA A 86 -12.89 -12.23 5.99
CA ALA A 86 -11.48 -11.89 6.03
C ALA A 86 -11.25 -10.59 5.26
N ALA A 87 -10.26 -9.83 5.65
CA ALA A 87 -9.81 -8.65 4.91
C ALA A 87 -8.30 -8.73 4.71
N ILE A 88 -7.86 -8.42 3.50
CA ILE A 88 -6.46 -8.17 3.20
C ILE A 88 -6.24 -6.66 3.21
N ILE A 89 -5.17 -6.24 3.87
CA ILE A 89 -4.62 -4.89 3.79
C ILE A 89 -3.29 -5.04 3.06
N LEU A 90 -3.27 -4.65 1.80
CA LEU A 90 -2.08 -4.69 0.96
C LEU A 90 -1.27 -3.42 1.23
N VAL A 91 0.02 -3.57 1.47
CA VAL A 91 0.87 -2.45 1.84
C VAL A 91 2.16 -2.42 1.02
N MET A 92 2.63 -1.21 0.75
CA MET A 92 3.97 -0.96 0.28
C MET A 92 4.88 -0.67 1.46
N ASN A 93 5.85 -1.52 1.66
CA ASN A 93 6.87 -1.39 2.69
C ASN A 93 8.11 -0.71 2.11
N LYS A 94 8.36 0.50 2.56
CA LYS A 94 9.46 1.36 2.08
C LYS A 94 10.78 1.09 2.79
N ASN A 95 10.72 0.36 3.91
CA ASN A 95 11.88 0.03 4.73
C ASN A 95 11.68 -1.34 5.40
N PRO A 96 11.79 -2.44 4.64
CA PRO A 96 11.45 -3.78 5.14
C PRO A 96 12.34 -4.28 6.28
N GLN A 97 13.52 -3.71 6.50
CA GLN A 97 14.46 -4.13 7.55
C GLN A 97 14.61 -5.64 7.61
N VAL A 98 14.97 -6.23 6.47
CA VAL A 98 15.04 -7.69 6.31
C VAL A 98 16.01 -8.31 7.32
N ARG A 99 15.52 -9.26 8.10
CA ARG A 99 16.27 -10.02 9.10
C ARG A 99 16.06 -11.52 8.92
N ILE A 100 17.09 -12.30 9.09
CA ILE A 100 16.97 -13.76 9.14
C ILE A 100 16.61 -14.16 10.57
N GLN A 101 15.57 -14.98 10.73
CA GLN A 101 15.17 -15.49 12.05
C GLN A 101 16.16 -16.55 12.52
N GLU A 102 17.15 -16.17 13.35
CA GLU A 102 18.19 -17.08 13.84
C GLU A 102 17.67 -18.19 14.76
N ASN A 103 16.55 -17.94 15.44
CA ASN A 103 15.98 -18.84 16.47
C ASN A 103 15.00 -19.88 15.92
N LYS A 104 14.81 -19.98 14.62
CA LYS A 104 13.96 -21.00 13.99
C LYS A 104 14.79 -22.15 13.44
N ASP A 105 14.15 -23.32 13.34
CA ASP A 105 14.69 -24.46 12.59
C ASP A 105 15.27 -23.97 11.26
N PRO A 106 16.53 -24.35 10.91
CA PRO A 106 17.17 -23.92 9.66
C PRO A 106 16.32 -24.08 8.39
N ARG A 107 15.40 -25.07 8.40
CA ARG A 107 14.45 -25.32 7.29
C ARG A 107 13.43 -24.20 7.12
N PHE A 108 13.23 -23.38 8.14
CA PHE A 108 12.21 -22.31 8.21
C PHE A 108 12.83 -20.92 8.39
N ARG A 109 14.13 -20.80 8.17
CA ARG A 109 14.85 -19.51 8.22
C ARG A 109 14.58 -18.72 6.95
N MET A 110 13.46 -18.01 6.97
CA MET A 110 13.08 -17.09 5.89
C MET A 110 13.47 -15.65 6.25
N PRO A 111 13.81 -14.82 5.26
CA PRO A 111 14.01 -13.39 5.47
C PRO A 111 12.67 -12.72 5.82
N GLU A 112 12.49 -12.35 7.10
CA GLU A 112 11.28 -11.64 7.53
C GLU A 112 11.49 -10.13 7.52
N SER A 113 10.41 -9.37 7.30
CA SER A 113 10.40 -7.92 7.47
C SER A 113 10.29 -7.55 8.95
N GLY A 114 11.31 -6.86 9.46
CA GLY A 114 11.27 -6.29 10.82
C GLY A 114 10.13 -5.30 10.97
N THR A 115 9.94 -4.41 10.00
CA THR A 115 8.88 -3.40 9.99
C THR A 115 7.48 -4.04 10.07
N ILE A 116 7.18 -5.02 9.23
CA ILE A 116 5.88 -5.73 9.25
C ILE A 116 5.68 -6.49 10.56
N LYS A 117 6.74 -7.10 11.07
CA LYS A 117 6.69 -7.80 12.36
C LYS A 117 6.36 -6.87 13.52
N GLU A 118 6.97 -5.69 13.56
CA GLU A 118 6.70 -4.68 14.59
C GLU A 118 5.25 -4.19 14.53
N ILE A 119 4.75 -3.87 13.33
CA ILE A 119 3.36 -3.45 13.14
C ILE A 119 2.40 -4.58 13.53
N LYS A 120 2.65 -5.82 13.06
CA LYS A 120 1.88 -7.02 13.45
C LYS A 120 1.81 -7.19 14.97
N THR A 121 2.92 -6.96 15.66
CA THR A 121 2.99 -7.03 17.11
C THR A 121 2.14 -5.96 17.77
N LYS A 122 2.24 -4.69 17.35
CA LYS A 122 1.40 -3.59 17.84
C LYS A 122 -0.09 -3.85 17.64
N ILE A 123 -0.48 -4.37 16.45
CA ILE A 123 -1.87 -4.73 16.17
C ILE A 123 -2.35 -5.80 17.16
N ARG A 124 -1.56 -6.84 17.42
CA ARG A 124 -1.91 -7.92 18.36
C ARG A 124 -2.02 -7.39 19.78
N GLU A 125 -1.10 -6.54 20.21
CA GLU A 125 -1.14 -5.93 21.55
C GLU A 125 -2.38 -5.07 21.76
N ARG A 126 -2.82 -4.36 20.74
CA ARG A 126 -3.97 -3.43 20.83
C ARG A 126 -5.32 -4.13 20.71
N PHE A 127 -5.42 -5.10 19.83
CA PHE A 127 -6.71 -5.64 19.39
C PHE A 127 -6.87 -7.15 19.61
N ASP A 128 -5.78 -7.90 19.88
CA ASP A 128 -5.86 -9.34 20.08
C ASP A 128 -6.07 -9.66 21.56
N PRO A 129 -7.23 -10.21 21.93
CA PRO A 129 -7.51 -10.56 23.33
C PRO A 129 -6.56 -11.62 23.92
N ASN A 130 -5.85 -12.39 23.07
CA ASN A 130 -4.85 -13.35 23.52
C ASN A 130 -3.52 -12.72 23.97
N LYS A 131 -3.27 -11.48 23.60
CA LYS A 131 -2.04 -10.75 23.93
C LYS A 131 -2.26 -9.64 24.96
N GLY A 132 -3.40 -9.67 25.68
CA GLY A 132 -3.73 -8.65 26.66
C GLY A 132 -4.24 -7.35 26.03
N GLY A 133 -4.49 -7.35 24.74
CA GLY A 133 -5.17 -6.25 24.07
C GLY A 133 -6.47 -5.94 24.77
N ARG A 134 -6.74 -4.66 25.05
CA ARG A 134 -7.96 -4.18 25.71
C ARG A 134 -9.20 -4.36 24.82
N GLY A 135 -9.20 -5.42 24.01
CA GLY A 135 -10.34 -5.79 23.19
C GLY A 135 -11.53 -6.10 24.10
N LEU A 136 -12.66 -5.53 23.78
CA LEU A 136 -13.94 -5.70 24.45
C LEU A 136 -14.48 -7.16 24.37
N ILE A 137 -13.67 -8.11 23.97
CA ILE A 137 -14.06 -9.50 23.76
C ILE A 137 -13.49 -10.31 24.92
N PRO A 138 -14.35 -10.93 25.75
CA PRO A 138 -13.90 -11.86 26.77
C PRO A 138 -13.05 -12.98 26.17
N LEU A 139 -11.96 -13.36 26.83
CA LEU A 139 -11.19 -14.53 26.47
C LEU A 139 -12.15 -15.73 26.36
N ILE A 140 -12.17 -16.34 25.19
CA ILE A 140 -12.98 -17.55 24.97
C ILE A 140 -12.23 -18.68 25.66
N PRO A 141 -12.83 -19.36 26.64
CA PRO A 141 -12.20 -20.52 27.32
C PRO A 141 -11.77 -21.56 26.27
N GLY A 142 -10.56 -22.10 26.42
CA GLY A 142 -10.00 -23.09 25.50
C GLY A 142 -9.36 -22.55 24.23
N ARG A 143 -9.20 -21.23 24.11
CA ARG A 143 -8.56 -20.61 22.94
C ARG A 143 -7.06 -20.90 22.92
N HIS A 144 -6.57 -21.41 21.79
CA HIS A 144 -5.15 -21.67 21.61
C HIS A 144 -4.37 -20.36 21.46
N PRO A 145 -3.18 -20.19 22.07
CA PRO A 145 -2.39 -18.96 22.01
C PRO A 145 -2.00 -18.52 20.59
N ASP A 146 -2.01 -19.44 19.63
CA ASP A 146 -1.68 -19.14 18.23
C ASP A 146 -2.86 -18.64 17.38
N GLN A 147 -4.04 -18.50 17.97
CA GLN A 147 -5.26 -18.07 17.28
C GLN A 147 -5.35 -16.54 17.23
N HIS A 148 -4.46 -15.93 16.48
CA HIS A 148 -4.40 -14.49 16.33
C HIS A 148 -5.40 -13.96 15.31
N ILE A 149 -5.85 -12.70 15.53
CA ILE A 149 -6.77 -11.98 14.64
C ILE A 149 -6.07 -11.39 13.39
N VAL A 150 -4.75 -11.34 13.40
CA VAL A 150 -3.95 -10.83 12.30
C VAL A 150 -2.83 -11.81 11.93
N HIS A 151 -2.69 -12.02 10.64
CA HIS A 151 -1.55 -12.65 10.00
C HIS A 151 -0.90 -11.64 9.05
N ALA A 152 0.39 -11.75 8.78
CA ALA A 152 1.08 -10.86 7.87
C ALA A 152 2.21 -11.61 7.17
N SER A 153 2.59 -11.16 5.99
CA SER A 153 3.69 -11.73 5.22
C SER A 153 5.00 -11.74 6.02
N ASP A 154 5.67 -12.86 6.00
CA ASP A 154 7.06 -12.95 6.48
C ASP A 154 8.03 -12.60 5.34
N PHE A 155 7.72 -12.96 4.09
CA PHE A 155 8.53 -12.69 2.89
C PHE A 155 7.65 -12.31 1.69
N GLU A 156 8.26 -11.69 0.67
CA GLU A 156 7.54 -11.04 -0.44
C GLU A 156 6.70 -12.04 -1.27
N GLU A 157 7.21 -13.25 -1.50
CA GLU A 157 6.56 -14.26 -2.33
C GLU A 157 5.22 -14.75 -1.75
N GLN A 158 5.01 -14.61 -0.44
CA GLN A 158 3.73 -14.92 0.20
C GLN A 158 2.60 -14.01 -0.28
N VAL A 159 2.93 -12.78 -0.67
CA VAL A 159 1.93 -11.79 -1.09
C VAL A 159 1.23 -12.24 -2.36
N THR A 160 1.97 -12.69 -3.37
CA THR A 160 1.42 -13.23 -4.63
C THR A 160 0.38 -14.31 -4.38
N GLY A 161 0.69 -15.25 -3.46
CA GLY A 161 -0.23 -16.32 -3.09
C GLY A 161 -1.53 -15.80 -2.46
N ILE A 162 -1.43 -14.84 -1.57
CA ILE A 162 -2.60 -14.23 -0.92
C ILE A 162 -3.42 -13.38 -1.89
N LEU A 163 -2.80 -12.61 -2.76
CA LEU A 163 -3.49 -11.86 -3.81
C LEU A 163 -4.34 -12.79 -4.68
N GLU A 164 -3.83 -13.98 -4.99
CA GLU A 164 -4.59 -15.00 -5.72
C GLU A 164 -5.85 -15.46 -4.97
N VAL A 165 -5.72 -15.68 -3.64
CA VAL A 165 -6.85 -16.08 -2.78
C VAL A 165 -7.94 -15.01 -2.77
N PHE A 166 -7.56 -13.75 -2.77
CA PHE A 166 -8.50 -12.61 -2.78
C PHE A 166 -8.98 -12.20 -4.17
N GLY A 167 -8.40 -12.77 -5.24
CA GLY A 167 -8.74 -12.41 -6.62
C GLY A 167 -8.15 -11.07 -7.05
N MET A 168 -6.98 -10.71 -6.50
CA MET A 168 -6.31 -9.41 -6.66
C MET A 168 -4.97 -9.56 -7.41
N LYS A 169 -4.88 -10.50 -8.36
CA LYS A 169 -3.62 -10.79 -9.09
C LYS A 169 -3.07 -9.60 -9.88
N GLU A 170 -3.92 -8.68 -10.28
CA GLU A 170 -3.53 -7.45 -10.98
C GLU A 170 -2.55 -6.60 -10.19
N TYR A 171 -2.55 -6.70 -8.86
CA TYR A 171 -1.61 -5.97 -8.01
C TYR A 171 -0.16 -6.41 -8.18
N ASP A 172 0.11 -7.67 -8.51
CA ASP A 172 1.47 -8.13 -8.80
C ASP A 172 2.05 -7.39 -10.01
N SER A 173 1.29 -7.32 -11.10
CA SER A 173 1.70 -6.61 -12.32
C SER A 173 1.81 -5.11 -12.08
N TRP A 174 0.87 -4.55 -11.31
CA TRP A 174 0.91 -3.14 -10.93
C TRP A 174 2.13 -2.83 -10.07
N PHE A 175 2.45 -3.67 -9.08
CA PHE A 175 3.60 -3.44 -8.20
C PHE A 175 4.92 -3.56 -8.95
N ALA A 176 5.04 -4.55 -9.84
CA ALA A 176 6.22 -4.67 -10.70
C ALA A 176 6.42 -3.43 -11.58
N TYR A 177 5.34 -2.92 -12.17
CA TYR A 177 5.35 -1.67 -12.92
C TYR A 177 5.73 -0.48 -12.01
N TRP A 178 5.11 -0.41 -10.82
CA TRP A 178 5.34 0.65 -9.86
C TRP A 178 6.77 0.61 -9.32
N LYS A 179 7.28 -0.56 -8.97
CA LYS A 179 8.65 -0.79 -8.50
C LYS A 179 9.67 -0.33 -9.55
N ASN A 180 9.45 -0.66 -10.81
CA ASN A 180 10.26 -0.18 -11.93
C ASN A 180 10.17 1.35 -12.14
N LYS A 181 9.05 1.97 -11.79
CA LYS A 181 8.84 3.41 -11.85
C LYS A 181 9.50 4.13 -10.69
N TYR A 182 9.52 3.53 -9.50
CA TYR A 182 9.98 4.13 -8.24
C TYR A 182 11.31 3.56 -7.71
N GLU A 183 11.79 2.42 -8.22
CA GLU A 183 13.21 2.11 -8.11
C GLU A 183 13.94 3.10 -9.02
N PRO A 184 14.51 4.18 -8.48
CA PRO A 184 15.30 5.04 -9.34
C PRO A 184 16.48 4.21 -9.81
N PRO A 185 16.84 4.24 -11.09
CA PRO A 185 18.20 3.86 -11.46
C PRO A 185 19.11 4.60 -10.51
N CYS A 186 20.10 3.90 -9.98
CA CYS A 186 21.06 4.37 -8.98
C CYS A 186 21.24 5.90 -9.07
N ARG A 187 20.73 6.64 -8.07
CA ARG A 187 20.71 8.12 -8.09
C ARG A 187 22.13 8.65 -7.89
N THR A 188 22.97 8.53 -8.90
CA THR A 188 24.32 9.11 -8.85
C THR A 188 24.32 10.63 -9.08
N ASN A 189 23.27 11.21 -9.70
CA ASN A 189 23.18 12.65 -9.91
C ASN A 189 21.72 13.11 -9.94
N VAL A 190 21.19 13.57 -8.80
CA VAL A 190 19.92 14.30 -8.77
C VAL A 190 20.13 15.65 -9.42
N ARG A 191 19.53 15.85 -10.58
CA ARG A 191 19.57 17.13 -11.30
C ARG A 191 18.28 17.87 -11.04
N VAL A 192 18.38 19.06 -10.44
CA VAL A 192 17.24 19.97 -10.28
C VAL A 192 17.27 21.01 -11.39
N GLU A 193 16.18 21.08 -12.16
CA GLU A 193 16.01 22.09 -13.23
C GLU A 193 14.80 22.98 -12.92
N THR A 194 14.85 24.24 -13.38
CA THR A 194 13.65 25.09 -13.42
C THR A 194 13.02 24.91 -14.79
N VAL A 195 11.78 24.43 -14.82
CA VAL A 195 11.06 24.09 -16.06
C VAL A 195 9.78 24.92 -16.20
N SER A 196 9.39 25.23 -17.44
CA SER A 196 8.07 25.79 -17.71
C SER A 196 7.02 24.70 -17.61
N LEU A 197 5.91 24.97 -16.90
CA LEU A 197 4.79 24.03 -16.77
C LEU A 197 4.12 23.69 -18.11
N GLU A 198 4.28 24.53 -19.13
CA GLU A 198 3.78 24.25 -20.48
C GLU A 198 4.53 23.09 -21.16
N ASN A 199 5.76 22.85 -20.74
CA ASN A 199 6.58 21.76 -21.26
C ASN A 199 6.47 20.49 -20.40
N VAL A 200 5.62 20.48 -19.37
CA VAL A 200 5.40 19.33 -18.47
C VAL A 200 4.10 18.62 -18.82
N PHE A 201 4.19 17.32 -19.00
CA PHE A 201 3.08 16.44 -19.32
C PHE A 201 2.86 15.44 -18.18
N LEU A 202 1.61 15.21 -17.80
CA LEU A 202 1.24 14.18 -16.85
C LEU A 202 1.24 12.83 -17.54
N ARG A 203 1.74 11.79 -16.86
CA ARG A 203 1.67 10.40 -17.34
C ARG A 203 0.59 9.66 -16.57
N LEU A 204 -0.61 9.66 -17.09
CA LEU A 204 -1.76 9.04 -16.47
C LEU A 204 -1.94 7.61 -16.96
N LEU A 205 -2.47 6.74 -16.10
CA LEU A 205 -2.73 5.35 -16.41
C LEU A 205 -3.88 5.21 -17.43
N ASN A 206 -3.73 4.25 -18.32
CA ASN A 206 -4.77 3.80 -19.24
C ASN A 206 -5.41 2.49 -18.74
N PRO A 207 -6.60 2.15 -19.24
CA PRO A 207 -7.27 0.89 -18.94
C PRO A 207 -6.48 -0.38 -19.26
N ASP A 208 -5.59 -0.29 -20.22
CA ASP A 208 -4.70 -1.38 -20.67
C ASP A 208 -3.42 -1.53 -19.84
N GLY A 209 -3.29 -0.73 -18.76
CA GLY A 209 -2.11 -0.70 -17.90
C GLY A 209 -0.95 0.14 -18.44
N GLY A 210 -1.10 0.74 -19.63
CA GLY A 210 -0.14 1.70 -20.17
C GLY A 210 -0.27 3.09 -19.55
N THR A 211 0.55 4.04 -20.01
CA THR A 211 0.44 5.45 -19.64
C THR A 211 0.27 6.32 -20.86
N HIS A 212 -0.62 7.29 -20.77
CA HIS A 212 -0.83 8.31 -21.79
C HIS A 212 -0.36 9.68 -21.30
N PRO A 213 0.38 10.46 -22.11
CA PRO A 213 0.76 11.81 -21.74
C PRO A 213 -0.39 12.80 -21.97
N PHE A 214 -0.71 13.59 -20.96
CA PHE A 214 -1.65 14.70 -21.02
C PHE A 214 -0.92 16.00 -20.79
N SER A 215 -1.29 17.07 -21.50
CA SER A 215 -0.94 18.40 -21.02
C SER A 215 -1.59 18.62 -19.64
N ILE A 216 -0.98 19.47 -18.81
CA ILE A 216 -1.56 19.70 -17.47
C ILE A 216 -3.01 20.17 -17.60
N VAL A 217 -3.28 21.12 -18.51
CA VAL A 217 -4.60 21.73 -18.65
C VAL A 217 -5.69 20.81 -19.22
N ASP A 218 -5.30 19.79 -19.99
CA ASP A 218 -6.24 18.81 -20.57
C ASP A 218 -6.46 17.61 -19.65
N SER A 219 -5.71 17.53 -18.54
CA SER A 219 -5.77 16.39 -17.63
C SER A 219 -7.08 16.38 -16.83
N PRO A 220 -7.60 15.19 -16.48
CA PRO A 220 -8.74 15.06 -15.56
C PRO A 220 -8.51 15.79 -14.24
N HIS A 221 -7.26 15.77 -13.74
CA HIS A 221 -6.86 16.41 -12.49
C HIS A 221 -7.02 17.94 -12.53
N TYR A 222 -6.57 18.58 -13.59
CA TYR A 222 -6.69 20.03 -13.73
C TYR A 222 -8.14 20.46 -13.96
N ARG A 223 -8.87 19.74 -14.81
CA ARG A 223 -10.29 19.98 -15.06
C ARG A 223 -11.12 19.90 -13.79
N PHE A 224 -10.79 18.96 -12.92
CA PHE A 224 -11.39 18.84 -11.59
C PHE A 224 -11.21 20.11 -10.73
N LEU A 225 -9.99 20.67 -10.70
CA LEU A 225 -9.73 21.93 -10.00
C LEU A 225 -10.50 23.11 -10.60
N LYS A 226 -10.82 23.04 -11.89
CA LYS A 226 -11.65 24.03 -12.59
C LYS A 226 -13.16 23.81 -12.43
N GLY A 227 -13.58 22.82 -11.63
CA GLY A 227 -14.98 22.55 -11.34
C GLY A 227 -15.62 21.45 -12.19
N GLU A 228 -14.87 20.85 -13.12
CA GLU A 228 -15.34 19.71 -13.91
C GLU A 228 -15.01 18.39 -13.18
N SER A 229 -15.87 18.01 -12.23
CA SER A 229 -15.58 16.88 -11.34
C SER A 229 -15.57 15.52 -12.03
N GLU A 230 -16.51 15.30 -12.96
CA GLU A 230 -16.77 13.98 -13.54
C GLU A 230 -15.54 13.29 -14.16
N PRO A 231 -14.69 13.95 -14.99
CA PRO A 231 -13.54 13.27 -15.59
C PRO A 231 -12.53 12.76 -14.58
N TYR A 232 -12.34 13.49 -13.46
CA TYR A 232 -11.42 13.06 -12.42
C TYR A 232 -12.04 11.97 -11.52
N GLU A 233 -13.31 12.10 -11.20
CA GLU A 233 -14.03 11.09 -10.41
C GLU A 233 -14.04 9.75 -11.14
N GLN A 234 -14.35 9.74 -12.45
CA GLN A 234 -14.25 8.53 -13.28
C GLN A 234 -12.84 7.97 -13.36
N TYR A 235 -11.81 8.83 -13.49
CA TYR A 235 -10.41 8.42 -13.45
C TYR A 235 -10.05 7.81 -12.09
N TRP A 236 -10.50 8.45 -11.01
CA TRP A 236 -10.23 7.99 -9.65
C TRP A 236 -10.92 6.65 -9.35
N GLU A 237 -12.19 6.53 -9.67
CA GLU A 237 -12.95 5.28 -9.51
C GLU A 237 -12.30 4.13 -10.29
N ARG A 238 -11.85 4.41 -11.49
CA ARG A 238 -11.29 3.38 -12.38
C ARG A 238 -9.87 2.96 -12.01
N PHE A 239 -9.03 3.89 -11.55
CA PHE A 239 -7.60 3.65 -11.38
C PHE A 239 -7.08 3.90 -9.97
N MET A 240 -7.65 4.83 -9.25
CA MET A 240 -7.15 5.28 -7.95
C MET A 240 -8.03 4.82 -6.79
N GLY A 241 -9.32 4.66 -6.99
CA GLY A 241 -10.24 4.14 -5.97
C GLY A 241 -9.94 2.70 -5.57
N ILE A 242 -9.34 1.94 -6.47
CA ILE A 242 -8.82 0.59 -6.21
C ILE A 242 -7.66 0.64 -5.20
N TYR A 243 -6.89 1.73 -5.15
CA TYR A 243 -5.67 1.86 -4.34
C TYR A 243 -5.89 2.53 -2.98
N LEU A 244 -7.14 2.85 -2.63
CA LEU A 244 -7.58 3.36 -1.32
C LEU A 244 -6.54 4.23 -0.58
N LYS A 245 -5.86 5.09 -1.32
CA LYS A 245 -5.11 6.18 -0.70
C LYS A 245 -6.12 7.25 -0.35
N GLU A 246 -6.48 7.34 0.93
CA GLU A 246 -7.31 8.44 1.44
C GLU A 246 -6.76 9.81 1.03
N ASP A 247 -5.44 9.90 0.85
CA ASP A 247 -4.73 11.10 0.41
C ASP A 247 -4.98 11.49 -1.06
N HIS A 248 -5.67 10.66 -1.84
CA HIS A 248 -5.88 10.87 -3.27
C HIS A 248 -7.35 10.86 -3.71
N THR A 249 -8.28 10.83 -2.75
CA THR A 249 -9.71 10.95 -3.07
C THR A 249 -10.02 12.33 -3.67
N PRO A 250 -11.13 12.49 -4.41
CA PRO A 250 -11.57 13.80 -4.87
C PRO A 250 -11.68 14.83 -3.74
N ALA A 251 -12.14 14.41 -2.56
CA ALA A 251 -12.26 15.29 -1.40
C ALA A 251 -10.89 15.73 -0.85
N THR A 252 -9.95 14.80 -0.69
CA THR A 252 -8.60 15.11 -0.20
C THR A 252 -7.81 15.92 -1.22
N PHE A 253 -8.03 15.71 -2.52
CA PHE A 253 -7.42 16.54 -3.55
C PHE A 253 -7.92 17.99 -3.51
N ARG A 254 -9.24 18.21 -3.31
CA ARG A 254 -9.80 19.56 -3.11
C ARG A 254 -9.22 20.22 -1.85
N ALA A 255 -9.17 19.49 -0.73
CA ALA A 255 -8.59 19.99 0.51
C ALA A 255 -7.11 20.36 0.34
N LEU A 256 -6.32 19.50 -0.33
CA LEU A 256 -4.93 19.79 -0.64
C LEU A 256 -4.79 21.08 -1.46
N ALA A 257 -5.65 21.29 -2.46
CA ALA A 257 -5.56 22.43 -3.34
C ALA A 257 -5.81 23.78 -2.64
N GLN A 258 -6.58 23.80 -1.54
CA GLN A 258 -6.91 25.03 -0.81
C GLN A 258 -5.70 25.67 -0.17
N ASP A 259 -4.80 24.88 0.43
CA ASP A 259 -3.70 25.37 1.26
C ASP A 259 -2.31 24.95 0.74
N PHE A 260 -2.24 24.38 -0.45
CA PHE A 260 -0.99 23.84 -0.99
C PHE A 260 0.05 24.92 -1.29
N GLU A 261 1.21 24.78 -0.66
CA GLU A 261 2.42 25.52 -1.02
C GLU A 261 3.55 24.56 -1.41
N TYR A 262 4.15 24.79 -2.56
CA TYR A 262 5.20 23.92 -3.09
C TYR A 262 6.45 23.96 -2.21
N LEU A 263 6.94 22.74 -1.86
CA LEU A 263 8.11 22.52 -1.00
C LEU A 263 7.93 22.99 0.45
N ARG A 264 6.72 23.29 0.89
CA ARG A 264 6.41 23.66 2.28
C ARG A 264 5.81 22.50 3.05
N LYS A 265 6.27 22.28 4.29
CA LYS A 265 5.60 21.37 5.23
C LYS A 265 4.21 21.92 5.59
N PRO A 266 3.20 21.06 5.86
CA PRO A 266 3.30 19.60 5.99
C PRO A 266 3.19 18.82 4.66
N TYR A 267 2.91 19.48 3.53
CA TYR A 267 2.51 18.83 2.28
C TYR A 267 3.62 17.97 1.70
N THR A 268 4.74 18.58 1.33
CA THR A 268 5.93 17.84 0.88
C THR A 268 7.13 18.75 0.75
N THR A 269 8.28 18.22 1.09
CA THR A 269 9.56 18.88 0.87
C THR A 269 10.29 18.34 -0.36
N SER A 270 9.71 17.36 -1.06
CA SER A 270 10.31 16.77 -2.26
C SER A 270 9.91 17.51 -3.53
N TYR A 271 10.84 17.61 -4.47
CA TYR A 271 10.53 18.11 -5.79
C TYR A 271 9.54 17.18 -6.52
N VAL A 272 8.73 17.76 -7.41
CA VAL A 272 8.06 16.97 -8.45
C VAL A 272 9.14 16.31 -9.30
N ARG A 273 8.97 15.02 -9.58
CA ARG A 273 9.92 14.26 -10.41
C ARG A 273 9.42 14.12 -11.83
N VAL A 274 10.33 14.34 -12.77
CA VAL A 274 10.02 14.25 -14.19
C VAL A 274 11.12 13.52 -14.95
N SER A 275 10.77 12.85 -16.03
CA SER A 275 11.71 12.36 -17.03
C SER A 275 11.78 13.33 -18.20
N LYS A 276 12.98 13.57 -18.74
CA LYS A 276 13.19 14.49 -19.86
C LYS A 276 13.29 13.74 -21.19
N ARG A 277 12.56 14.19 -22.20
CA ARG A 277 12.67 13.70 -23.58
C ARG A 277 12.65 14.90 -24.53
N GLY A 278 13.81 15.25 -25.09
CA GLY A 278 13.97 16.48 -25.85
C GLY A 278 13.65 17.71 -25.00
N ASN A 279 12.74 18.55 -25.46
CA ASN A 279 12.30 19.75 -24.74
C ASN A 279 11.07 19.50 -23.81
N LYS A 280 10.58 18.28 -23.72
CA LYS A 280 9.40 17.92 -22.94
C LYS A 280 9.79 17.17 -21.68
N TYR A 281 9.02 17.38 -20.62
CA TYR A 281 9.15 16.73 -19.34
C TYR A 281 7.89 15.93 -19.04
N PHE A 282 8.05 14.71 -18.57
CA PHE A 282 6.95 13.79 -18.28
C PHE A 282 6.96 13.45 -16.80
N SER A 283 5.84 13.64 -16.13
CA SER A 283 5.73 13.36 -14.71
C SER A 283 6.07 11.90 -14.39
N ILE A 284 6.78 11.72 -13.30
CA ILE A 284 7.01 10.42 -12.66
C ILE A 284 6.26 10.40 -11.34
N ASP A 285 6.22 11.56 -10.66
CA ASP A 285 5.53 11.74 -9.40
C ASP A 285 5.13 13.21 -9.23
N GLY A 286 3.95 13.45 -8.66
CA GLY A 286 3.46 14.78 -8.33
C GLY A 286 2.40 15.34 -9.29
N ASP A 287 1.61 14.50 -9.95
CA ASP A 287 0.56 14.92 -10.89
C ASP A 287 -0.42 15.91 -10.26
N HIS A 288 -0.91 15.63 -9.05
CA HIS A 288 -1.80 16.54 -8.31
C HIS A 288 -1.13 17.89 -8.04
N ARG A 289 0.13 17.86 -7.61
CA ARG A 289 0.93 19.06 -7.32
C ARG A 289 1.13 19.93 -8.56
N LEU A 290 1.40 19.31 -9.70
CA LEU A 290 1.54 20.02 -10.98
C LEU A 290 0.25 20.76 -11.37
N CYS A 291 -0.90 20.12 -11.19
CA CYS A 291 -2.20 20.70 -11.48
C CYS A 291 -2.52 21.88 -10.56
N ILE A 292 -2.27 21.72 -9.24
CA ILE A 292 -2.46 22.81 -8.26
C ILE A 292 -1.56 24.00 -8.59
N LEU A 293 -0.29 23.76 -8.88
CA LEU A 293 0.66 24.82 -9.23
C LEU A 293 0.26 25.57 -10.51
N LYS A 294 -0.24 24.84 -11.51
CA LYS A 294 -0.76 25.45 -12.73
C LYS A 294 -2.02 26.27 -12.46
N GLU A 295 -2.91 25.76 -11.60
CA GLU A 295 -4.14 26.45 -11.17
C GLU A 295 -3.82 27.74 -10.39
N GLN A 296 -2.78 27.72 -9.55
CA GLN A 296 -2.25 28.89 -8.83
C GLN A 296 -1.52 29.90 -9.74
N GLY A 297 -1.49 29.69 -11.05
CA GLY A 297 -0.86 30.59 -12.02
C GLY A 297 0.66 30.50 -12.06
N LYS A 298 1.27 29.45 -11.54
CA LYS A 298 2.71 29.25 -11.65
C LYS A 298 3.07 28.93 -13.12
N GLU A 299 4.02 29.67 -13.67
CA GLU A 299 4.53 29.42 -15.02
C GLU A 299 5.73 28.45 -15.00
N LYS A 300 6.56 28.56 -13.97
CA LYS A 300 7.81 27.79 -13.83
C LYS A 300 7.94 27.23 -12.44
N ILE A 301 8.49 26.03 -12.35
CA ILE A 301 8.78 25.36 -11.07
C ILE A 301 10.14 24.67 -11.12
N LYS A 302 10.72 24.43 -9.95
CA LYS A 302 11.87 23.54 -9.82
C LYS A 302 11.38 22.09 -9.76
N VAL A 303 11.99 21.23 -10.56
CA VAL A 303 11.70 19.78 -10.62
C VAL A 303 12.98 18.98 -10.53
N GLU A 304 12.86 17.76 -10.04
CA GLU A 304 13.91 16.76 -10.12
C GLU A 304 13.80 16.05 -11.47
N VAL A 305 14.87 16.07 -12.25
CA VAL A 305 14.95 15.44 -13.57
C VAL A 305 15.73 14.14 -13.48
N THR A 306 15.12 13.05 -13.94
CA THR A 306 15.72 11.70 -13.99
C THR A 306 15.94 11.25 -15.42
#